data_0388efd2edfd98b03fc145cb930c2a25
#
_entry.id   0388efd2edfd98b03fc145cb930c2a25
#
_cell.length_a   1.000
_cell.length_b   1.000
_cell.length_c   1.000
_cell.angle_alpha   90.00
_cell.angle_beta   90.00
_cell.angle_gamma   90.00
#
_symmetry.space_group_name_H-M   'P 1'
#
loop_
_entity.id
_entity.type
_entity.pdbx_description
1 polymer ?
#
loop_
_entity_poly.entity_id
_entity_poly.type
_entity_poly.pdbx_seq_one_letter_code
_entity_poly.pdbx_strand_id
1 'polypeptide(L)'
;VRRGSTFEKYADPFAVVLGKNGLAWGKGIAANVEQGEGPVKREGDGKAPAGIFKLGTAFGYDSTANTQLPYLALTPTSECVDDSHSKHYNELVDGATTIRDWNSSERMRRDDDTYRQGIVIEHNSPASPALGSCIFFHIWRAPSSPTLGCTAMDQADISRLFGWLDPRQSPLLIQMPETQYQHLRTRWNLPER
;
A
#
# COMPACT_ATOMS: atom_id res chain seq x y z
N VAL A 1 -18.51 -0.90 2.90
CA VAL A 1 -18.52 -1.15 4.36
C VAL A 1 -19.30 -2.42 4.65
N ARG A 2 -18.80 -3.28 5.52
CA ARG A 2 -19.52 -4.49 5.93
C ARG A 2 -20.55 -4.13 7.00
N ARG A 3 -21.80 -4.57 6.79
CA ARG A 3 -22.88 -4.48 7.78
C ARG A 3 -23.48 -5.86 8.00
N GLY A 4 -23.13 -6.48 9.13
CA GLY A 4 -23.50 -7.89 9.40
C GLY A 4 -22.91 -8.83 8.34
N SER A 5 -23.77 -9.51 7.58
CA SER A 5 -23.36 -10.43 6.49
C SER A 5 -23.24 -9.77 5.11
N THR A 6 -23.64 -8.50 4.96
CA THR A 6 -23.67 -7.78 3.68
C THR A 6 -22.61 -6.70 3.58
N PHE A 7 -22.30 -6.28 2.34
CA PHE A 7 -21.45 -5.14 2.06
C PHE A 7 -22.28 -4.02 1.42
N GLU A 8 -22.04 -2.80 1.84
CA GLU A 8 -22.67 -1.59 1.29
C GLU A 8 -21.63 -0.68 0.68
N LYS A 9 -21.96 -0.08 -0.46
CA LYS A 9 -21.15 0.99 -1.07
C LYS A 9 -21.12 2.19 -0.13
N TYR A 10 -19.94 2.70 0.16
CA TYR A 10 -19.76 3.87 1.03
C TYR A 10 -19.67 5.18 0.25
N ALA A 11 -18.95 5.17 -0.87
CA ALA A 11 -18.69 6.35 -1.68
C ALA A 11 -18.64 5.99 -3.17
N ASP A 12 -18.67 7.00 -4.02
CA ASP A 12 -18.45 6.82 -5.45
C ASP A 12 -17.00 6.41 -5.74
N PRO A 13 -16.77 5.61 -6.79
CA PRO A 13 -15.44 5.21 -7.19
C PRO A 13 -14.62 6.43 -7.63
N PHE A 14 -13.32 6.36 -7.38
CA PHE A 14 -12.34 7.33 -7.82
C PHE A 14 -11.18 6.65 -8.56
N ALA A 15 -10.47 7.44 -9.37
CA ALA A 15 -9.38 6.95 -10.20
C ALA A 15 -8.12 6.69 -9.36
N VAL A 16 -7.40 5.64 -9.71
CA VAL A 16 -6.07 5.34 -9.17
C VAL A 16 -5.10 5.03 -10.31
N VAL A 17 -3.82 5.24 -10.07
CA VAL A 17 -2.74 4.75 -10.92
C VAL A 17 -1.95 3.69 -10.17
N LEU A 18 -1.47 2.69 -10.91
CA LEU A 18 -0.78 1.53 -10.38
C LEU A 18 0.66 1.47 -10.89
N GLY A 19 1.37 0.42 -10.54
CA GLY A 19 2.71 0.14 -11.05
C GLY A 19 2.76 0.15 -12.59
N LYS A 20 3.81 0.74 -13.16
CA LYS A 20 4.00 0.90 -14.62
C LYS A 20 3.93 -0.40 -15.41
N ASN A 21 4.21 -1.52 -14.76
CA ASN A 21 4.17 -2.87 -15.33
C ASN A 21 2.91 -3.66 -14.90
N GLY A 22 1.87 -2.99 -14.38
CA GLY A 22 0.59 -3.59 -13.98
C GLY A 22 0.62 -4.20 -12.58
N LEU A 23 0.04 -5.38 -12.43
CA LEU A 23 -0.16 -6.08 -11.16
C LEU A 23 0.60 -7.41 -11.13
N ALA A 24 0.96 -7.84 -9.92
CA ALA A 24 1.52 -9.18 -9.65
C ALA A 24 1.03 -9.67 -8.28
N TRP A 25 0.83 -10.98 -8.11
CA TRP A 25 0.37 -11.56 -6.87
C TRP A 25 1.34 -11.29 -5.72
N GLY A 26 0.85 -10.58 -4.71
CA GLY A 26 1.61 -10.16 -3.55
C GLY A 26 1.40 -11.05 -2.33
N LYS A 27 2.28 -10.92 -1.34
CA LYS A 27 2.16 -11.57 -0.04
C LYS A 27 1.29 -10.69 0.87
N GLY A 28 0.00 -10.98 0.93
CA GLY A 28 -1.00 -10.36 1.82
C GLY A 28 -1.60 -11.37 2.79
N ILE A 29 -2.79 -11.09 3.34
CA ILE A 29 -3.46 -11.97 4.30
C ILE A 29 -3.94 -13.29 3.68
N ALA A 30 -4.13 -13.33 2.37
CA ALA A 30 -4.52 -14.52 1.62
C ALA A 30 -3.34 -15.23 0.95
N ALA A 31 -2.11 -14.96 1.36
CA ALA A 31 -0.91 -15.51 0.71
C ALA A 31 -0.82 -17.05 0.73
N ASN A 32 -1.50 -17.70 1.68
CA ASN A 32 -1.56 -19.15 1.81
C ASN A 32 -2.79 -19.77 1.13
N VAL A 33 -3.64 -18.95 0.52
CA VAL A 33 -4.79 -19.39 -0.27
C VAL A 33 -4.37 -19.41 -1.73
N GLU A 34 -4.90 -20.37 -2.50
CA GLU A 34 -4.62 -20.43 -3.93
C GLU A 34 -4.91 -19.07 -4.60
N GLN A 35 -3.86 -18.45 -5.08
CA GLN A 35 -3.91 -17.21 -5.85
C GLN A 35 -4.39 -17.52 -7.27
N GLY A 36 -4.92 -16.51 -7.95
CA GLY A 36 -5.25 -16.63 -9.37
C GLY A 36 -4.00 -16.77 -10.24
N GLU A 37 -4.21 -17.00 -11.52
CA GLU A 37 -3.13 -17.03 -12.49
C GLU A 37 -2.45 -15.66 -12.62
N GLY A 38 -1.15 -15.65 -12.89
CA GLY A 38 -0.39 -14.44 -13.13
C GLY A 38 0.99 -14.42 -12.47
N PRO A 39 1.75 -13.33 -12.70
CA PRO A 39 3.08 -13.19 -12.13
C PRO A 39 3.03 -13.02 -10.60
N VAL A 40 4.07 -13.47 -9.92
CA VAL A 40 4.30 -13.23 -8.49
C VAL A 40 5.12 -11.96 -8.33
N LYS A 41 4.75 -11.12 -7.37
CA LYS A 41 5.43 -9.85 -7.04
C LYS A 41 6.88 -10.09 -6.66
N ARG A 42 7.77 -9.25 -7.21
CA ARG A 42 9.20 -9.25 -6.95
C ARG A 42 9.69 -7.83 -6.66
N GLU A 43 10.84 -7.75 -5.96
CA GLU A 43 11.51 -6.47 -5.79
C GLU A 43 11.89 -5.87 -7.14
N GLY A 44 11.69 -4.56 -7.30
CA GLY A 44 12.06 -3.82 -8.51
C GLY A 44 11.26 -4.13 -9.79
N ASP A 45 10.20 -4.96 -9.73
CA ASP A 45 9.44 -5.39 -10.92
C ASP A 45 8.53 -4.29 -11.51
N GLY A 46 8.35 -3.17 -10.83
CA GLY A 46 7.47 -2.08 -11.25
C GLY A 46 5.98 -2.43 -11.26
N LYS A 47 5.55 -3.45 -10.53
CA LYS A 47 4.17 -3.91 -10.44
C LYS A 47 3.58 -3.59 -9.07
N ALA A 48 2.31 -3.20 -9.02
CA ALA A 48 1.58 -3.10 -7.76
C ALA A 48 1.14 -4.51 -7.30
N PRO A 49 1.08 -4.78 -5.99
CA PRO A 49 0.70 -6.11 -5.51
C PRO A 49 -0.80 -6.37 -5.71
N ALA A 50 -1.14 -7.51 -6.28
CA ALA A 50 -2.49 -8.05 -6.30
C ALA A 50 -2.73 -8.94 -5.08
N GLY A 51 -3.93 -8.85 -4.47
CA GLY A 51 -4.29 -9.64 -3.30
C GLY A 51 -5.19 -8.90 -2.32
N ILE A 52 -5.20 -9.35 -1.07
CA ILE A 52 -5.89 -8.71 0.06
C ILE A 52 -4.85 -8.30 1.09
N PHE A 53 -4.82 -7.03 1.44
CA PHE A 53 -3.82 -6.44 2.33
C PHE A 53 -4.48 -5.65 3.45
N LYS A 54 -3.88 -5.65 4.64
CA LYS A 54 -4.22 -4.68 5.68
C LYS A 54 -3.70 -3.31 5.28
N LEU A 55 -4.32 -2.28 5.85
CA LEU A 55 -3.83 -0.91 5.79
C LEU A 55 -3.22 -0.57 7.14
N GLY A 56 -1.96 -0.19 7.13
CA GLY A 56 -1.15 0.06 8.32
C GLY A 56 -1.03 1.55 8.66
N THR A 57 0.17 1.97 8.98
CA THR A 57 0.50 3.34 9.39
C THR A 57 0.23 4.35 8.28
N ALA A 58 -0.48 5.42 8.61
CA ALA A 58 -0.54 6.62 7.79
C ALA A 58 0.73 7.45 8.01
N PHE A 59 1.18 8.17 7.00
CA PHE A 59 2.34 9.04 7.09
C PHE A 59 2.14 10.34 6.31
N GLY A 60 2.94 11.35 6.60
CA GLY A 60 2.87 12.62 5.87
C GLY A 60 3.89 13.65 6.32
N TYR A 61 3.83 14.85 5.71
CA TYR A 61 4.80 15.92 5.97
C TYR A 61 4.43 16.80 7.16
N ASP A 62 3.16 16.85 7.53
CA ASP A 62 2.68 17.61 8.67
C ASP A 62 2.94 16.86 9.97
N SER A 63 3.08 17.58 11.07
CA SER A 63 3.34 17.00 12.39
C SER A 63 2.17 16.16 12.93
N THR A 64 0.95 16.41 12.43
CA THR A 64 -0.27 15.68 12.77
C THR A 64 -1.15 15.54 11.53
N ALA A 65 -2.07 14.57 11.54
CA ALA A 65 -3.04 14.38 10.47
C ALA A 65 -4.43 14.06 11.04
N ASN A 66 -5.47 14.39 10.27
CA ASN A 66 -6.84 13.99 10.59
C ASN A 66 -7.05 12.52 10.19
N THR A 67 -6.58 11.61 11.01
CA THR A 67 -6.70 10.16 10.80
C THR A 67 -6.83 9.42 12.12
N GLN A 68 -7.48 8.26 12.12
CA GLN A 68 -7.53 7.32 13.24
C GLN A 68 -6.45 6.23 13.14
N LEU A 69 -5.78 6.11 11.96
CA LEU A 69 -4.64 5.21 11.81
C LEU A 69 -3.45 5.71 12.65
N PRO A 70 -2.56 4.83 13.10
CA PRO A 70 -1.25 5.26 13.57
C PRO A 70 -0.62 6.22 12.56
N TYR A 71 -0.02 7.30 13.02
CA TYR A 71 0.52 8.33 12.13
C TYR A 71 2.00 8.56 12.36
N LEU A 72 2.77 8.58 11.28
CA LEU A 72 4.19 8.91 11.24
C LEU A 72 4.40 10.26 10.53
N ALA A 73 4.81 11.28 11.29
CA ALA A 73 5.29 12.53 10.70
C ALA A 73 6.67 12.30 10.09
N LEU A 74 6.78 12.47 8.76
CA LEU A 74 8.03 12.25 8.04
C LEU A 74 9.03 13.38 8.28
N THR A 75 10.25 13.02 8.59
CA THR A 75 11.41 13.90 8.74
C THR A 75 12.30 13.84 7.51
N PRO A 76 13.28 14.74 7.35
CA PRO A 76 14.28 14.66 6.28
C PRO A 76 15.08 13.35 6.26
N THR A 77 15.13 12.63 7.39
CA THR A 77 15.86 11.37 7.59
C THR A 77 14.97 10.14 7.54
N SER A 78 13.66 10.30 7.31
CA SER A 78 12.74 9.18 7.15
C SER A 78 13.01 8.44 5.84
N GLU A 79 13.25 7.14 5.94
CA GLU A 79 13.55 6.24 4.82
C GLU A 79 12.62 5.02 4.87
N CYS A 80 12.31 4.44 3.69
CA CYS A 80 11.80 3.08 3.60
C CYS A 80 12.88 2.20 3.00
N VAL A 81 13.27 1.13 3.71
CA VAL A 81 14.38 0.28 3.29
C VAL A 81 13.92 -0.75 2.26
N ASP A 82 14.49 -0.68 1.05
CA ASP A 82 14.20 -1.57 -0.08
C ASP A 82 15.37 -2.53 -0.41
N ASP A 83 16.44 -2.53 0.40
CA ASP A 83 17.52 -3.49 0.30
C ASP A 83 17.11 -4.83 0.92
N SER A 84 16.91 -5.83 0.08
CA SER A 84 16.48 -7.17 0.49
C SER A 84 17.47 -7.94 1.39
N HIS A 85 18.70 -7.43 1.56
CA HIS A 85 19.71 -8.01 2.45
C HIS A 85 19.72 -7.37 3.85
N SER A 86 19.02 -6.23 4.01
CA SER A 86 18.91 -5.55 5.30
C SER A 86 17.93 -6.30 6.23
N LYS A 87 18.23 -6.27 7.52
CA LYS A 87 17.28 -6.71 8.56
C LYS A 87 16.07 -5.77 8.68
N HIS A 88 16.19 -4.53 8.14
CA HIS A 88 15.14 -3.53 8.09
C HIS A 88 14.37 -3.53 6.75
N TYR A 89 14.56 -4.54 5.90
CA TYR A 89 13.87 -4.64 4.62
C TYR A 89 12.35 -4.50 4.78
N ASN A 90 11.76 -3.61 3.97
CA ASN A 90 10.33 -3.28 3.98
C ASN A 90 9.87 -2.54 5.25
N GLU A 91 10.76 -1.82 5.92
CA GLU A 91 10.44 -1.01 7.11
C GLU A 91 10.61 0.48 6.82
N LEU A 92 9.74 1.30 7.45
CA LEU A 92 9.92 2.73 7.59
C LEU A 92 10.84 2.98 8.80
N VAL A 93 11.96 3.62 8.57
CA VAL A 93 12.98 3.90 9.61
C VAL A 93 13.34 5.38 9.63
N ASP A 94 13.86 5.83 10.77
CA ASP A 94 14.59 7.09 10.85
C ASP A 94 16.09 6.81 10.64
N GLY A 95 16.63 7.18 9.49
CA GLY A 95 18.03 6.97 9.13
C GLY A 95 19.02 7.72 10.01
N ALA A 96 18.57 8.73 10.81
CA ALA A 96 19.43 9.41 11.78
C ALA A 96 19.67 8.60 13.06
N THR A 97 18.75 7.71 13.43
CA THR A 97 18.79 6.96 14.71
C THR A 97 18.92 5.47 14.53
N THR A 98 18.56 4.94 13.35
CA THR A 98 18.66 3.51 13.05
C THR A 98 20.07 3.15 12.58
N ILE A 99 20.65 2.09 13.15
CA ILE A 99 21.97 1.58 12.71
C ILE A 99 21.82 1.05 11.29
N ARG A 100 22.45 1.74 10.34
CA ARG A 100 22.37 1.42 8.91
C ARG A 100 23.07 0.11 8.60
N ASP A 101 22.32 -0.82 7.98
CA ASP A 101 22.84 -2.05 7.40
C ASP A 101 22.34 -2.26 5.95
N TRP A 102 21.80 -1.22 5.32
CA TRP A 102 21.27 -1.23 3.96
C TRP A 102 22.07 -0.34 3.00
N ASN A 103 22.07 -0.72 1.74
CA ASN A 103 22.70 0.03 0.63
C ASN A 103 21.67 0.78 -0.23
N SER A 104 20.39 0.46 -0.09
CA SER A 104 19.29 1.05 -0.85
C SER A 104 18.10 1.34 0.04
N SER A 105 17.50 2.51 -0.14
CA SER A 105 16.27 2.93 0.54
C SER A 105 15.58 4.03 -0.24
N GLU A 106 14.29 4.18 -0.03
CA GLU A 106 13.49 5.25 -0.57
C GLU A 106 13.39 6.40 0.44
N ARG A 107 13.79 7.61 0.03
CA ARG A 107 13.62 8.82 0.84
C ARG A 107 12.14 9.17 0.96
N MET A 108 11.61 9.20 2.19
CA MET A 108 10.18 9.40 2.42
C MET A 108 9.76 10.87 2.43
N ARG A 109 10.60 11.79 2.94
CA ARG A 109 10.33 13.22 2.81
C ARG A 109 10.98 13.76 1.54
N ARG A 110 10.16 13.95 0.51
CA ARG A 110 10.57 14.33 -0.85
C ARG A 110 10.39 15.84 -1.05
N ASP A 111 10.96 16.35 -2.15
CA ASP A 111 10.78 17.75 -2.56
C ASP A 111 9.47 17.96 -3.36
N ASP A 112 8.73 16.89 -3.63
CA ASP A 112 7.40 16.88 -4.25
C ASP A 112 6.32 16.49 -3.23
N ASP A 113 5.04 16.61 -3.61
CA ASP A 113 3.90 16.29 -2.76
C ASP A 113 3.53 14.81 -2.73
N THR A 114 4.28 13.95 -3.43
CA THR A 114 3.95 12.52 -3.59
C THR A 114 3.70 11.82 -2.25
N TYR A 115 4.52 12.10 -1.23
CA TYR A 115 4.39 11.52 0.10
C TYR A 115 3.91 12.50 1.18
N ARG A 116 3.30 13.63 0.77
CA ARG A 116 2.64 14.57 1.70
C ARG A 116 1.54 13.90 2.51
N GLN A 117 0.89 12.89 1.94
CA GLN A 117 -0.03 11.95 2.60
C GLN A 117 0.14 10.57 1.99
N GLY A 118 0.25 9.56 2.83
CA GLY A 118 0.31 8.17 2.39
C GLY A 118 -0.11 7.19 3.48
N ILE A 119 -0.40 5.96 3.06
CA ILE A 119 -0.80 4.86 3.95
C ILE A 119 -0.01 3.62 3.53
N VAL A 120 0.61 2.95 4.48
CA VAL A 120 1.29 1.68 4.24
C VAL A 120 0.28 0.62 3.86
N ILE A 121 0.49 0.00 2.70
CA ILE A 121 -0.17 -1.24 2.32
C ILE A 121 0.69 -2.38 2.85
N GLU A 122 0.17 -3.17 3.79
CA GLU A 122 0.93 -4.24 4.44
C GLU A 122 1.14 -5.44 3.49
N HIS A 123 1.83 -5.14 2.39
CA HIS A 123 2.36 -6.14 1.48
C HIS A 123 3.67 -6.69 2.04
N ASN A 124 3.87 -8.01 1.92
CA ASN A 124 5.09 -8.68 2.38
C ASN A 124 5.41 -8.41 3.85
N SER A 125 4.39 -8.48 4.71
CA SER A 125 4.51 -8.32 6.16
C SER A 125 4.11 -9.65 6.87
N PRO A 126 4.99 -10.28 7.68
CA PRO A 126 6.39 -9.93 7.88
C PRO A 126 7.22 -10.10 6.60
N ALA A 127 8.28 -9.30 6.47
CA ALA A 127 9.06 -9.21 5.25
C ALA A 127 9.77 -10.53 4.90
N SER A 128 9.71 -10.89 3.62
CA SER A 128 10.53 -11.94 3.04
C SER A 128 11.39 -11.32 1.92
N PRO A 129 12.68 -11.63 1.85
CA PRO A 129 13.58 -11.01 0.87
C PRO A 129 13.07 -11.13 -0.57
N ALA A 130 13.29 -10.09 -1.35
CA ALA A 130 13.01 -10.01 -2.79
C ALA A 130 11.52 -10.16 -3.21
N LEU A 131 10.57 -10.15 -2.28
CA LEU A 131 9.14 -10.23 -2.61
C LEU A 131 8.46 -8.85 -2.77
N GLY A 132 9.23 -7.78 -2.77
CA GLY A 132 8.76 -6.40 -2.89
C GLY A 132 8.65 -5.69 -1.54
N SER A 133 8.91 -4.40 -1.54
CA SER A 133 8.96 -3.53 -0.36
C SER A 133 8.37 -2.16 -0.65
N CYS A 134 8.13 -1.38 0.41
CA CYS A 134 7.79 0.03 0.33
C CYS A 134 6.55 0.30 -0.52
N ILE A 135 5.47 -0.42 -0.26
CA ILE A 135 4.22 -0.32 -1.00
C ILE A 135 3.21 0.54 -0.22
N PHE A 136 2.76 1.61 -0.87
CA PHE A 136 1.92 2.64 -0.23
C PHE A 136 0.71 3.01 -1.08
N PHE A 137 -0.33 3.54 -0.43
CA PHE A 137 -1.16 4.58 -1.02
C PHE A 137 -0.44 5.92 -0.90
N HIS A 138 -0.48 6.74 -1.94
CA HIS A 138 0.08 8.09 -1.90
C HIS A 138 -0.55 9.02 -2.94
N ILE A 139 -0.21 10.31 -2.93
CA ILE A 139 -0.67 11.28 -3.92
C ILE A 139 0.05 11.00 -5.25
N TRP A 140 -0.69 10.94 -6.35
CA TRP A 140 -0.08 10.80 -7.68
C TRP A 140 0.62 12.10 -8.15
N ARG A 141 1.55 11.97 -9.05
CA ARG A 141 2.13 13.13 -9.75
C ARG A 141 1.16 13.71 -10.78
N ALA A 142 0.42 12.83 -11.44
CA ALA A 142 -0.65 13.15 -12.38
C ALA A 142 -1.52 11.89 -12.61
N PRO A 143 -2.77 12.04 -13.07
CA PRO A 143 -3.67 10.91 -13.37
C PRO A 143 -3.14 9.89 -14.38
N SER A 144 -2.14 10.27 -15.19
CA SER A 144 -1.51 9.39 -16.20
C SER A 144 -0.09 8.94 -15.79
N SER A 145 0.38 9.29 -14.59
CA SER A 145 1.74 9.00 -14.15
C SER A 145 1.78 7.70 -13.31
N PRO A 146 2.19 6.57 -13.89
CA PRO A 146 2.23 5.31 -13.15
C PRO A 146 3.31 5.32 -12.08
N THR A 147 3.20 4.42 -11.10
CA THR A 147 4.15 4.24 -10.00
C THR A 147 5.19 3.15 -10.33
N LEU A 148 6.09 2.90 -9.38
CA LEU A 148 7.01 1.76 -9.44
C LEU A 148 6.50 0.52 -8.70
N GLY A 149 5.30 0.59 -8.11
CA GLY A 149 4.67 -0.51 -7.37
C GLY A 149 3.56 -0.07 -6.42
N CYS A 150 3.55 1.18 -6.01
CA CYS A 150 2.52 1.78 -5.16
C CYS A 150 1.18 1.93 -5.91
N THR A 151 0.14 2.29 -5.16
CA THR A 151 -1.16 2.71 -5.69
C THR A 151 -1.34 4.19 -5.36
N ALA A 152 -1.46 5.05 -6.37
CA ALA A 152 -1.54 6.49 -6.17
C ALA A 152 -2.85 7.07 -6.70
N MET A 153 -3.29 8.17 -6.08
CA MET A 153 -4.58 8.80 -6.34
C MET A 153 -4.52 10.32 -6.15
N ASP A 154 -5.62 10.98 -6.42
CA ASP A 154 -5.76 12.40 -6.14
C ASP A 154 -5.62 12.73 -4.65
N GLN A 155 -5.12 13.93 -4.32
CA GLN A 155 -4.96 14.37 -2.94
C GLN A 155 -6.29 14.39 -2.17
N ALA A 156 -7.40 14.77 -2.81
CA ALA A 156 -8.70 14.77 -2.17
C ALA A 156 -9.16 13.34 -1.79
N ASP A 157 -8.85 12.36 -2.63
CA ASP A 157 -9.23 10.97 -2.39
C ASP A 157 -8.42 10.35 -1.25
N ILE A 158 -7.09 10.59 -1.20
CA ILE A 158 -6.29 10.10 -0.08
C ILE A 158 -6.64 10.81 1.23
N SER A 159 -6.95 12.11 1.19
CA SER A 159 -7.41 12.85 2.39
C SER A 159 -8.74 12.30 2.91
N ARG A 160 -9.65 11.88 2.01
CA ARG A 160 -10.89 11.20 2.36
C ARG A 160 -10.62 9.85 3.02
N LEU A 161 -9.68 9.06 2.50
CA LEU A 161 -9.28 7.79 3.11
C LEU A 161 -8.68 8.00 4.52
N PHE A 162 -7.87 9.04 4.72
CA PHE A 162 -7.31 9.39 6.03
C PHE A 162 -8.39 9.60 7.09
N GLY A 163 -9.46 10.35 6.77
CA GLY A 163 -10.55 10.61 7.70
C GLY A 163 -11.53 9.45 7.88
N TRP A 164 -11.60 8.53 6.92
CA TRP A 164 -12.57 7.44 6.91
C TRP A 164 -12.05 6.15 7.52
N LEU A 165 -10.77 5.83 7.35
CA LEU A 165 -10.19 4.57 7.80
C LEU A 165 -10.08 4.54 9.33
N ASP A 166 -10.69 3.51 9.93
CA ASP A 166 -10.66 3.23 11.35
C ASP A 166 -10.00 1.86 11.58
N PRO A 167 -8.84 1.77 12.23
CA PRO A 167 -8.12 0.52 12.46
C PRO A 167 -8.93 -0.48 13.28
N ARG A 168 -9.87 -0.01 14.13
CA ARG A 168 -10.77 -0.88 14.90
C ARG A 168 -11.74 -1.67 14.03
N GLN A 169 -11.96 -1.22 12.80
CA GLN A 169 -12.79 -1.91 11.80
C GLN A 169 -11.97 -2.85 10.91
N SER A 170 -10.66 -2.98 11.15
CA SER A 170 -9.76 -3.83 10.36
C SER A 170 -9.89 -3.59 8.84
N PRO A 171 -9.63 -2.36 8.37
CA PRO A 171 -9.80 -2.03 6.96
C PRO A 171 -8.86 -2.85 6.07
N LEU A 172 -9.39 -3.29 4.94
CA LEU A 172 -8.66 -4.11 3.97
C LEU A 172 -8.65 -3.46 2.59
N LEU A 173 -7.52 -3.54 1.92
CA LEU A 173 -7.41 -3.32 0.49
C LEU A 173 -7.59 -4.65 -0.25
N ILE A 174 -8.52 -4.69 -1.20
CA ILE A 174 -8.64 -5.74 -2.20
C ILE A 174 -8.24 -5.14 -3.53
N GLN A 175 -7.12 -5.57 -4.08
CA GLN A 175 -6.54 -5.06 -5.32
C GLN A 175 -6.19 -6.21 -6.25
N MET A 176 -6.84 -6.26 -7.40
CA MET A 176 -6.59 -7.27 -8.44
C MET A 176 -7.28 -6.89 -9.75
N PRO A 177 -6.92 -7.52 -10.88
CA PRO A 177 -7.67 -7.38 -12.14
C PRO A 177 -9.13 -7.82 -11.97
N GLU A 178 -10.05 -7.18 -12.70
CA GLU A 178 -11.47 -7.49 -12.66
C GLU A 178 -11.77 -8.97 -12.91
N THR A 179 -11.11 -9.57 -13.90
CA THR A 179 -11.26 -11.00 -14.21
C THR A 179 -10.92 -11.90 -13.03
N GLN A 180 -9.86 -11.56 -12.29
CA GLN A 180 -9.46 -12.29 -11.09
C GLN A 180 -10.44 -12.05 -9.92
N TYR A 181 -10.95 -10.83 -9.79
CA TYR A 181 -11.96 -10.51 -8.79
C TYR A 181 -13.21 -11.38 -8.97
N GLN A 182 -13.73 -11.47 -10.19
CA GLN A 182 -14.91 -12.29 -10.49
C GLN A 182 -14.65 -13.78 -10.24
N HIS A 183 -13.48 -14.28 -10.64
CA HIS A 183 -13.10 -15.68 -10.43
C HIS A 183 -12.99 -16.04 -8.94
N LEU A 184 -12.41 -15.16 -8.14
CA LEU A 184 -12.13 -15.40 -6.72
C LEU A 184 -13.27 -14.96 -5.79
N ARG A 185 -14.24 -14.19 -6.31
CA ARG A 185 -15.27 -13.54 -5.49
C ARG A 185 -15.98 -14.46 -4.51
N THR A 186 -16.52 -15.55 -5.00
CA THR A 186 -17.25 -16.52 -4.16
C THR A 186 -16.32 -17.22 -3.18
N ARG A 187 -15.16 -17.65 -3.65
CA ARG A 187 -14.19 -18.40 -2.86
C ARG A 187 -13.57 -17.57 -1.73
N TRP A 188 -13.33 -16.28 -1.98
CA TRP A 188 -12.75 -15.35 -1.01
C TRP A 188 -13.82 -14.53 -0.27
N ASN A 189 -15.10 -14.80 -0.52
CA ASN A 189 -16.24 -14.06 0.05
C ASN A 189 -16.09 -12.54 -0.12
N LEU A 190 -15.75 -12.11 -1.34
CA LEU A 190 -15.58 -10.71 -1.67
C LEU A 190 -16.93 -10.03 -1.90
N PRO A 191 -17.03 -8.69 -1.71
CA PRO A 191 -18.24 -7.91 -1.96
C PRO A 191 -18.78 -8.09 -3.39
N GLU A 192 -20.07 -7.87 -3.57
CA GLU A 192 -20.63 -7.56 -4.89
C GLU A 192 -20.24 -6.13 -5.30
N ARG A 193 -20.04 -5.93 -6.61
CA ARG A 193 -19.71 -4.62 -7.17
C ARG A 193 -20.94 -4.00 -7.82
#